data_d7f0f992fc52b980011eb19ed6b58f53
#
_entry.id   d7f0f992fc52b980011eb19ed6b58f53
#
_cell.length_a   1.000
_cell.length_b   1.000
_cell.length_c   1.000
_cell.angle_alpha   90.00
_cell.angle_beta   90.00
_cell.angle_gamma   90.00
#
_symmetry.space_group_name_H-M   'P 1'
#
loop_
_entity.id
_entity.type
_entity.pdbx_description
1 polymer ?
#
loop_
_entity_poly.entity_id
_entity_poly.type
_entity_poly.pdbx_seq_one_letter_code
_entity_poly.pdbx_strand_id
1 'polypeptide(L)'
;MVRLTVALNPTSARTAQDFLDAFHFLVLGTRLESGCLGCSAWTDPDSTVHYVEEWLSEPDMRRRVRSEGFTSLLAILESATEPRVQFDFVTVTRGLDYVAEARTDASTGNARISRQ
;
A
#
# COMPACT_ATOMS: atom_id res chain seq x y z
N MET A 1 1.74 -0.31 -11.47
CA MET A 1 1.95 -0.62 -10.06
C MET A 1 0.60 -0.76 -9.37
N VAL A 2 0.49 -1.74 -8.49
CA VAL A 2 -0.73 -1.94 -7.70
C VAL A 2 -0.35 -1.85 -6.23
N ARG A 3 -1.13 -1.12 -5.45
CA ARG A 3 -0.91 -0.98 -4.01
C ARG A 3 -2.11 -1.54 -3.27
N LEU A 4 -1.85 -2.46 -2.36
CA LEU A 4 -2.83 -2.96 -1.40
C LEU A 4 -2.61 -2.22 -0.08
N THR A 5 -3.66 -1.61 0.45
CA THR A 5 -3.61 -0.91 1.73
C THR A 5 -4.64 -1.52 2.66
N VAL A 6 -4.21 -1.81 3.89
CA VAL A 6 -5.09 -2.31 4.94
C VAL A 6 -4.99 -1.39 6.14
N ALA A 7 -6.11 -1.07 6.75
CA ALA A 7 -6.14 -0.31 8.00
C ALA A 7 -7.11 -0.95 8.98
N LEU A 8 -6.64 -1.17 10.20
CA LEU A 8 -7.42 -1.75 11.28
C LEU A 8 -7.49 -0.77 12.45
N ASN A 9 -8.67 -0.66 13.06
CA ASN A 9 -8.88 0.22 14.23
C ASN A 9 -9.23 -0.64 15.44
N PRO A 10 -8.24 -1.27 16.09
CA PRO A 10 -8.51 -2.08 17.28
C PRO A 10 -8.90 -1.21 18.46
N THR A 11 -9.58 -1.80 19.43
CA THR A 11 -10.14 -1.07 20.56
C THR A 11 -9.13 -0.81 21.68
N SER A 12 -7.95 -1.43 21.63
CA SER A 12 -6.93 -1.23 22.64
C SER A 12 -5.54 -1.24 22.02
N ALA A 13 -4.59 -0.59 22.71
CA ALA A 13 -3.21 -0.57 22.28
C ALA A 13 -2.59 -1.98 22.24
N ARG A 14 -3.01 -2.85 23.15
CA ARG A 14 -2.52 -4.22 23.17
C ARG A 14 -2.97 -5.00 21.95
N THR A 15 -4.24 -4.88 21.59
CA THR A 15 -4.76 -5.53 20.38
C THR A 15 -4.08 -4.97 19.15
N ALA A 16 -3.83 -3.66 19.11
CA ALA A 16 -3.11 -3.04 18.01
C ALA A 16 -1.71 -3.64 17.86
N GLN A 17 -1.00 -3.83 18.97
CA GLN A 17 0.33 -4.42 18.93
C GLN A 17 0.29 -5.87 18.45
N ASP A 18 -0.72 -6.63 18.86
CA ASP A 18 -0.88 -8.01 18.40
C ASP A 18 -1.07 -8.08 16.89
N PHE A 19 -1.90 -7.19 16.33
CA PHE A 19 -2.07 -7.12 14.88
C PHE A 19 -0.78 -6.68 14.19
N LEU A 20 -0.08 -5.70 14.74
CA LEU A 20 1.17 -5.24 14.16
C LEU A 20 2.19 -6.37 14.12
N ASP A 21 2.30 -7.14 15.20
CA ASP A 21 3.22 -8.27 15.25
C ASP A 21 2.87 -9.32 14.20
N ALA A 22 1.58 -9.61 14.04
CA ALA A 22 1.13 -10.55 13.02
C ALA A 22 1.47 -10.07 11.61
N PHE A 23 1.27 -8.79 11.31
CA PHE A 23 1.65 -8.22 10.02
C PHE A 23 3.17 -8.28 9.81
N HIS A 24 3.96 -7.90 10.82
CA HIS A 24 5.41 -7.94 10.72
C HIS A 24 5.93 -9.34 10.41
N PHE A 25 5.24 -10.36 10.91
CA PHE A 25 5.60 -11.73 10.61
C PHE A 25 5.51 -12.03 9.13
N LEU A 26 4.61 -11.36 8.40
CA LEU A 26 4.43 -11.58 6.96
C LEU A 26 5.35 -10.71 6.10
N VAL A 27 5.84 -9.60 6.63
CA VAL A 27 6.51 -8.57 5.81
C VAL A 27 7.75 -9.10 5.09
N LEU A 28 8.64 -9.80 5.80
CA LEU A 28 9.89 -10.25 5.20
C LEU A 28 9.66 -11.24 4.05
N GLY A 29 8.79 -12.21 4.27
CA GLY A 29 8.48 -13.18 3.22
C GLY A 29 7.82 -12.52 2.01
N THR A 30 6.93 -11.57 2.26
CA THR A 30 6.24 -10.86 1.19
C THR A 30 7.22 -10.04 0.35
N ARG A 31 8.18 -9.37 1.00
CA ARG A 31 9.19 -8.58 0.30
C ARG A 31 10.04 -9.41 -0.66
N LEU A 32 10.19 -10.69 -0.38
CA LEU A 32 11.02 -11.58 -1.19
C LEU A 32 10.27 -12.15 -2.39
N GLU A 33 8.97 -11.97 -2.47
CA GLU A 33 8.20 -12.51 -3.59
C GLU A 33 8.47 -11.73 -4.88
N SER A 34 8.45 -12.44 -6.00
CA SER A 34 8.69 -11.85 -7.31
C SER A 34 7.64 -10.78 -7.61
N GLY A 35 8.09 -9.62 -8.05
CA GLY A 35 7.21 -8.50 -8.37
C GLY A 35 6.84 -7.62 -7.19
N CYS A 36 7.25 -7.97 -5.98
CA CYS A 36 6.99 -7.12 -4.81
C CYS A 36 7.94 -5.93 -4.82
N LEU A 37 7.37 -4.73 -4.80
CA LEU A 37 8.15 -3.49 -4.74
C LEU A 37 8.35 -3.04 -3.30
N GLY A 38 7.48 -3.46 -2.38
CA GLY A 38 7.61 -3.11 -0.98
C GLY A 38 6.48 -3.70 -0.16
N CYS A 39 6.75 -3.84 1.12
CA CYS A 39 5.77 -4.29 2.10
C CYS A 39 6.16 -3.73 3.44
N SER A 40 5.21 -3.15 4.15
CA SER A 40 5.47 -2.55 5.47
C SER A 40 4.22 -2.56 6.32
N ALA A 41 4.45 -2.43 7.63
CA ALA A 41 3.37 -2.36 8.60
C ALA A 41 3.80 -1.42 9.74
N TRP A 42 2.85 -0.64 10.24
CA TRP A 42 3.13 0.29 11.34
C TRP A 42 1.82 0.65 12.06
N THR A 43 1.95 1.26 13.24
CA THR A 43 0.82 1.87 13.92
C THR A 43 1.00 3.37 13.96
N ASP A 44 -0.10 4.11 13.87
CA ASP A 44 -0.06 5.56 14.04
C ASP A 44 -0.40 5.94 15.50
N PRO A 45 -0.31 7.24 15.86
CA PRO A 45 -0.59 7.67 17.23
C PRO A 45 -2.00 7.32 17.72
N ASP A 46 -2.94 7.11 16.81
CA ASP A 46 -4.32 6.75 17.18
C ASP A 46 -4.49 5.24 17.32
N SER A 47 -3.40 4.49 17.29
CA SER A 47 -3.40 3.03 17.36
C SER A 47 -4.06 2.34 16.16
N THR A 48 -4.23 3.05 15.05
CA THR A 48 -4.63 2.42 13.80
C THR A 48 -3.43 1.62 13.27
N VAL A 49 -3.69 0.38 12.91
CA VAL A 49 -2.65 -0.50 12.37
C VAL A 49 -2.72 -0.46 10.86
N HIS A 50 -1.60 -0.17 10.23
CA HIS A 50 -1.50 -0.05 8.77
C HIS A 50 -0.64 -1.16 8.21
N TYR A 51 -1.04 -1.67 7.04
CA TYR A 51 -0.27 -2.66 6.30
C TYR A 51 -0.36 -2.32 4.82
N VAL A 52 0.76 -2.33 4.13
CA VAL A 52 0.81 -1.96 2.72
C VAL A 52 1.68 -2.95 1.94
N GLU A 53 1.19 -3.37 0.77
CA GLU A 53 1.98 -4.11 -0.22
C GLU A 53 1.96 -3.31 -1.52
N GLU A 54 3.10 -3.27 -2.19
CA GLU A 54 3.19 -2.67 -3.52
C GLU A 54 3.76 -3.68 -4.50
N TRP A 55 3.10 -3.80 -5.64
CA TRP A 55 3.44 -4.79 -6.66
C TRP A 55 3.67 -4.13 -8.00
N LEU A 56 4.63 -4.66 -8.75
CA LEU A 56 5.05 -4.07 -10.02
C LEU A 56 3.90 -3.99 -11.03
N SER A 57 3.05 -5.00 -11.06
CA SER A 57 1.96 -5.09 -12.05
C SER A 57 0.74 -5.78 -11.49
N GLU A 58 -0.38 -5.65 -12.18
CA GLU A 58 -1.59 -6.35 -11.80
C GLU A 58 -1.44 -7.87 -11.88
N PRO A 59 -0.79 -8.45 -12.89
CA PRO A 59 -0.53 -9.90 -12.88
C PRO A 59 0.22 -10.36 -11.63
N ASP A 60 1.18 -9.56 -11.15
CA ASP A 60 1.90 -9.89 -9.92
C ASP A 60 0.97 -9.86 -8.71
N MET A 61 0.12 -8.85 -8.63
CA MET A 61 -0.86 -8.76 -7.54
C MET A 61 -1.84 -9.92 -7.59
N ARG A 62 -2.31 -10.29 -8.78
CA ARG A 62 -3.24 -11.43 -8.91
C ARG A 62 -2.59 -12.73 -8.46
N ARG A 63 -1.32 -12.93 -8.80
CA ARG A 63 -0.57 -14.09 -8.34
C ARG A 63 -0.46 -14.09 -6.82
N ARG A 64 -0.17 -12.93 -6.23
CA ARG A 64 -0.11 -12.76 -4.78
C ARG A 64 -1.43 -13.15 -4.11
N VAL A 65 -2.54 -12.64 -4.62
CA VAL A 65 -3.86 -12.90 -4.04
C VAL A 65 -4.19 -14.40 -4.05
N ARG A 66 -3.69 -15.13 -5.04
CA ARG A 66 -3.92 -16.57 -5.15
C ARG A 66 -2.91 -17.40 -4.36
N SER A 67 -1.91 -16.78 -3.73
CA SER A 67 -0.85 -17.50 -3.04
C SER A 67 -1.26 -17.92 -1.64
N GLU A 68 -0.54 -18.91 -1.09
CA GLU A 68 -0.75 -19.30 0.31
C GLU A 68 -0.37 -18.20 1.29
N GLY A 69 0.64 -17.41 0.94
CA GLY A 69 1.04 -16.29 1.78
C GLY A 69 -0.10 -15.30 1.99
N PHE A 70 -0.91 -15.11 0.96
CA PHE A 70 -2.07 -14.22 1.08
C PHE A 70 -3.15 -14.81 1.99
N THR A 71 -3.24 -16.11 2.08
CA THR A 71 -4.16 -16.77 3.01
C THR A 71 -3.86 -16.38 4.46
N SER A 72 -2.59 -16.23 4.80
CA SER A 72 -2.19 -15.77 6.14
C SER A 72 -2.65 -14.34 6.38
N LEU A 73 -2.55 -13.47 5.37
CA LEU A 73 -3.06 -12.11 5.47
C LEU A 73 -4.58 -12.10 5.65
N LEU A 74 -5.29 -12.91 4.89
CA LEU A 74 -6.74 -13.01 5.01
C LEU A 74 -7.16 -13.46 6.40
N ALA A 75 -6.42 -14.39 7.01
CA ALA A 75 -6.71 -14.86 8.36
C ALA A 75 -6.63 -13.71 9.37
N ILE A 76 -5.64 -12.82 9.21
CA ILE A 76 -5.53 -11.65 10.08
C ILE A 76 -6.74 -10.74 9.88
N LEU A 77 -7.11 -10.48 8.62
CA LEU A 77 -8.26 -9.61 8.31
C LEU A 77 -9.57 -10.17 8.87
N GLU A 78 -9.74 -11.49 8.81
CA GLU A 78 -10.95 -12.13 9.32
C GLU A 78 -11.08 -12.02 10.83
N SER A 79 -9.96 -11.88 11.54
CA SER A 79 -9.99 -11.72 13.00
C SER A 79 -10.21 -10.27 13.43
N ALA A 80 -10.21 -9.33 12.49
CA ALA A 80 -10.39 -7.92 12.79
C ALA A 80 -11.84 -7.51 12.61
N THR A 81 -12.25 -6.46 13.34
CA THR A 81 -13.57 -5.87 13.19
C THR A 81 -13.50 -4.78 12.13
N GLU A 82 -14.29 -4.94 11.08
CA GLU A 82 -14.42 -3.95 9.99
C GLU A 82 -13.07 -3.50 9.42
N PRO A 83 -12.24 -4.42 8.93
CA PRO A 83 -10.99 -4.03 8.30
C PRO A 83 -11.27 -3.21 7.04
N ARG A 84 -10.46 -2.17 6.81
CA ARG A 84 -10.54 -1.37 5.58
C ARG A 84 -9.47 -1.89 4.65
N VAL A 85 -9.89 -2.32 3.47
CA VAL A 85 -8.99 -2.89 2.47
C VAL A 85 -9.20 -2.15 1.15
N GLN A 86 -8.12 -1.71 0.54
CA GLN A 86 -8.19 -0.94 -0.68
C GLN A 86 -7.09 -1.36 -1.64
N PHE A 87 -7.44 -1.49 -2.91
CA PHE A 87 -6.47 -1.74 -3.97
C PHE A 87 -6.45 -0.52 -4.88
N ASP A 88 -5.27 0.07 -5.05
CA ASP A 88 -5.08 1.22 -5.94
C ASP A 88 -4.24 0.79 -7.14
N PHE A 89 -4.75 1.06 -8.33
CA PHE A 89 -4.08 0.72 -9.59
C PHE A 89 -3.49 1.98 -10.18
N VAL A 90 -2.15 2.04 -10.22
CA VAL A 90 -1.43 3.19 -10.75
C VAL A 90 -0.97 2.84 -12.16
N THR A 91 -1.57 3.48 -13.14
CA THR A 91 -1.31 3.15 -14.55
C THR A 91 -0.24 4.03 -15.19
N VAL A 92 0.08 5.16 -14.57
CA VAL A 92 1.06 6.11 -15.10
C VAL A 92 2.01 6.52 -13.99
N THR A 93 3.31 6.41 -14.26
CA THR A 93 4.35 6.90 -13.36
C THR A 93 5.20 7.91 -14.12
N ARG A 94 5.41 9.07 -13.51
CA ARG A 94 6.21 10.14 -14.10
C ARG A 94 7.50 10.31 -13.31
N GLY A 95 8.57 10.64 -14.00
CA GLY A 95 9.86 10.91 -13.38
C GLY A 95 10.20 12.39 -13.42
N LEU A 96 11.50 12.70 -13.49
CA LEU A 96 11.97 14.09 -13.52
C LEU A 96 11.45 14.86 -14.74
N ASP A 97 11.09 14.15 -15.80
CA ASP A 97 10.50 14.77 -16.98
C ASP A 97 9.23 15.54 -16.62
N TYR A 98 8.47 15.04 -15.64
CA TYR A 98 7.28 15.74 -15.18
C TYR A 98 7.63 17.09 -14.55
N VAL A 99 8.72 17.14 -13.80
CA VAL A 99 9.17 18.39 -13.18
C VAL A 99 9.48 19.41 -14.27
N ALA A 100 10.24 19.00 -15.29
CA ALA A 100 10.60 19.89 -16.38
C ALA A 100 9.35 20.37 -17.13
N GLU A 101 8.42 19.47 -17.41
CA GLU A 101 7.18 19.80 -18.09
C GLU A 101 6.35 20.80 -17.28
N ALA A 102 6.18 20.54 -16.00
CA ALA A 102 5.39 21.42 -15.14
C ALA A 102 6.02 22.80 -15.00
N ARG A 103 7.34 22.86 -14.94
CA ARG A 103 8.05 24.16 -14.85
C ARG A 103 7.94 24.94 -16.15
N THR A 104 7.97 24.26 -17.29
CA THR A 104 7.79 24.89 -18.57
C THR A 104 6.38 25.47 -18.68
N ASP A 105 5.36 24.72 -18.26
CA ASP A 105 3.99 25.22 -18.26
C ASP A 105 3.87 26.47 -17.40
N ALA A 106 4.49 26.48 -16.23
CA ALA A 106 4.44 27.63 -15.34
C ALA A 106 5.14 28.83 -15.94
N SER A 107 6.24 28.63 -16.69
CA SER A 107 7.01 29.72 -17.26
C SER A 107 6.44 30.27 -18.54
N THR A 108 5.64 29.50 -19.29
CA THR A 108 5.12 29.91 -20.58
C THR A 108 3.89 30.77 -20.46
N GLY A 109 3.27 30.81 -19.32
CA GLY A 109 2.14 31.67 -19.18
C GLY A 109 1.23 31.25 -18.06
N ASN A 110 0.73 32.23 -17.41
CA ASN A 110 -0.15 32.02 -16.29
C ASN A 110 -1.45 31.33 -16.68
N ALA A 111 -1.80 31.47 -17.93
CA ALA A 111 -3.02 30.83 -18.44
C ALA A 111 -2.95 29.32 -18.36
N ARG A 112 -1.76 28.79 -18.25
CA ARG A 112 -1.57 27.34 -18.25
C ARG A 112 -1.56 26.74 -16.86
N ILE A 113 -1.64 27.53 -15.86
CA ILE A 113 -1.59 27.05 -14.47
C ILE A 113 -2.68 26.03 -14.21
N SER A 114 -3.84 26.23 -14.78
CA SER A 114 -4.98 25.36 -14.57
C SER A 114 -4.77 23.94 -15.10
N ARG A 115 -3.73 23.73 -15.88
CA ARG A 115 -3.41 22.39 -16.39
C ARG A 115 -2.88 21.45 -15.34
N GLN A 116 -2.50 21.96 -14.26
CA GLN A 116 -1.85 21.20 -13.18
C GLN A 116 -2.61 19.96 -12.72
#